data_ef382f6e7486d5618e7daa4bf4e66580
#
_entry.id   ef382f6e7486d5618e7daa4bf4e66580
#
_cell.length_a   1.000
_cell.length_b   1.000
_cell.length_c   1.000
_cell.angle_alpha   90.00
_cell.angle_beta   90.00
_cell.angle_gamma   90.00
#
_symmetry.space_group_name_H-M   'P 1'
#
loop_
_entity.id
_entity.type
_entity.pdbx_description
1 polymer ?
#
loop_
_entity_poly.entity_id
_entity_poly.type
_entity_poly.pdbx_seq_one_letter_code
_entity_poly.pdbx_strand_id
1 'polypeptide(L)'
;MDISLKTKYEKLIEYIASFSSAAVAFSSGVDSTFLLYAAKEALGNNVIAVTATSCSFPERELNEAKDYCRQFRIEHFIVQSEELNIEGFAKNPKNRCYLCKRELFEKIRSIAGEHGIKEILEGSNLDDNGDYRPGLIAVKELDIKSPLREIGFTKAEIRELSKEFNLPTWEKQSFACLASRFPYGDLITEEKLKRVDKSEQLLIDLGFNQLRVRIHNDVARIELDPKQFDKFMDESVRTLVYKKFKEFGFSYVALDIIGYRTGSMNETLDLDK
;
A
#
# COMPACT_ATOMS: atom_id res chain seq x y z
N MET A 1 14.32 16.25 -16.43
CA MET A 1 13.07 15.61 -16.93
C MET A 1 13.16 15.37 -18.43
N ASP A 2 12.95 14.16 -18.89
CA ASP A 2 12.81 13.87 -20.34
C ASP A 2 11.57 14.61 -20.90
N ILE A 3 11.65 15.09 -22.14
CA ILE A 3 10.57 15.86 -22.80
C ILE A 3 9.30 15.04 -22.89
N SER A 4 9.38 13.74 -23.16
CA SER A 4 8.22 12.85 -23.21
C SER A 4 7.54 12.70 -21.85
N LEU A 5 8.32 12.58 -20.79
CA LEU A 5 7.84 12.44 -19.42
C LEU A 5 7.21 13.74 -18.92
N LYS A 6 7.78 14.89 -19.30
CA LYS A 6 7.19 16.20 -19.01
C LYS A 6 5.81 16.35 -19.65
N THR A 7 5.70 16.04 -20.95
CA THR A 7 4.42 16.09 -21.67
C THR A 7 3.38 15.15 -21.05
N LYS A 8 3.81 13.99 -20.56
CA LYS A 8 2.94 13.03 -19.89
C LYS A 8 2.44 13.57 -18.55
N TYR A 9 3.31 14.25 -17.81
CA TYR A 9 2.92 14.92 -16.56
C TYR A 9 1.94 16.08 -16.81
N GLU A 10 2.18 16.90 -17.83
CA GLU A 10 1.27 17.96 -18.23
C GLU A 10 -0.13 17.42 -18.56
N LYS A 11 -0.22 16.29 -19.29
CA LYS A 11 -1.50 15.62 -19.54
C LYS A 11 -2.19 15.12 -18.26
N LEU A 12 -1.42 14.65 -17.28
CA LEU A 12 -1.98 14.27 -15.98
C LEU A 12 -2.59 15.47 -15.26
N ILE A 13 -1.89 16.60 -15.24
CA ILE A 13 -2.39 17.84 -14.64
C ILE A 13 -3.66 18.32 -15.36
N GLU A 14 -3.66 18.35 -16.70
CA GLU A 14 -4.83 18.73 -17.50
C GLU A 14 -6.02 17.79 -17.23
N TYR A 15 -5.79 16.49 -17.15
CA TYR A 15 -6.84 15.52 -16.87
C TYR A 15 -7.43 15.74 -15.47
N ILE A 16 -6.61 15.91 -14.44
CA ILE A 16 -7.08 16.18 -13.08
C ILE A 16 -7.75 17.55 -12.99
N ALA A 17 -7.23 18.58 -13.66
CA ALA A 17 -7.82 19.92 -13.69
C ALA A 17 -9.21 19.97 -14.35
N SER A 18 -9.56 18.95 -15.15
CA SER A 18 -10.93 18.82 -15.71
C SER A 18 -11.99 18.53 -14.65
N PHE A 19 -11.59 18.08 -13.45
CA PHE A 19 -12.45 17.92 -12.29
C PHE A 19 -12.55 19.24 -11.53
N SER A 20 -13.71 19.54 -10.96
CA SER A 20 -13.89 20.75 -10.14
C SER A 20 -13.24 20.59 -8.75
N SER A 21 -13.24 19.36 -8.23
CA SER A 21 -12.69 18.96 -6.95
C SER A 21 -12.46 17.45 -6.92
N ALA A 22 -11.59 16.96 -6.04
CA ALA A 22 -11.32 15.54 -5.95
C ALA A 22 -10.98 15.08 -4.52
N ALA A 23 -11.39 13.87 -4.17
CA ALA A 23 -10.92 13.15 -2.99
C ALA A 23 -9.90 12.08 -3.42
N VAL A 24 -8.69 12.13 -2.90
CA VAL A 24 -7.64 11.16 -3.22
C VAL A 24 -7.59 10.08 -2.14
N ALA A 25 -7.75 8.81 -2.52
CA ALA A 25 -7.49 7.66 -1.65
C ALA A 25 -5.98 7.60 -1.36
N PHE A 26 -5.60 8.03 -0.16
CA PHE A 26 -4.21 8.29 0.19
C PHE A 26 -3.66 7.27 1.19
N SER A 27 -2.65 6.52 0.78
CA SER A 27 -1.99 5.47 1.58
C SER A 27 -0.54 5.79 1.96
N SER A 28 -0.06 7.01 1.70
CA SER A 28 1.37 7.40 1.79
C SER A 28 2.34 6.52 0.99
N GLY A 29 1.85 5.69 0.08
CA GLY A 29 2.67 4.95 -0.89
C GLY A 29 3.15 5.86 -2.03
N VAL A 30 4.14 5.40 -2.80
CA VAL A 30 4.75 6.18 -3.90
C VAL A 30 3.70 6.73 -4.87
N ASP A 31 2.79 5.85 -5.34
CA ASP A 31 1.80 6.23 -6.36
C ASP A 31 0.76 7.19 -5.82
N SER A 32 0.20 6.92 -4.64
CA SER A 32 -0.81 7.78 -4.03
C SER A 32 -0.23 9.13 -3.60
N THR A 33 1.06 9.18 -3.21
CA THR A 33 1.74 10.45 -2.90
C THR A 33 1.96 11.29 -4.16
N PHE A 34 2.42 10.67 -5.25
CA PHE A 34 2.58 11.36 -6.53
C PHE A 34 1.23 11.85 -7.07
N LEU A 35 0.19 11.00 -7.01
CA LEU A 35 -1.15 11.40 -7.42
C LEU A 35 -1.69 12.57 -6.59
N LEU A 36 -1.52 12.53 -5.26
CA LEU A 36 -1.98 13.60 -4.38
C LEU A 36 -1.23 14.91 -4.63
N TYR A 37 0.08 14.83 -4.91
CA TYR A 37 0.88 15.97 -5.32
C TYR A 37 0.36 16.59 -6.62
N ALA A 38 0.16 15.79 -7.67
CA ALA A 38 -0.38 16.25 -8.94
C ALA A 38 -1.81 16.83 -8.78
N ALA A 39 -2.64 16.20 -7.97
CA ALA A 39 -4.00 16.69 -7.68
C ALA A 39 -3.96 18.04 -6.93
N LYS A 40 -3.03 18.23 -6.00
CA LYS A 40 -2.84 19.50 -5.31
C LYS A 40 -2.37 20.61 -6.25
N GLU A 41 -1.50 20.28 -7.19
CA GLU A 41 -1.04 21.23 -8.22
C GLU A 41 -2.19 21.62 -9.16
N ALA A 42 -2.98 20.64 -9.62
CA ALA A 42 -4.06 20.86 -10.57
C ALA A 42 -5.29 21.58 -9.98
N LEU A 43 -5.68 21.26 -8.75
CA LEU A 43 -6.94 21.67 -8.11
C LEU A 43 -6.76 22.67 -6.95
N GLY A 44 -5.54 22.92 -6.53
CA GLY A 44 -5.25 23.82 -5.41
C GLY A 44 -5.89 23.35 -4.11
N ASN A 45 -6.80 24.13 -3.55
CA ASN A 45 -7.49 23.78 -2.29
C ASN A 45 -8.75 22.92 -2.49
N ASN A 46 -9.11 22.60 -3.72
CA ASN A 46 -10.27 21.76 -4.03
C ASN A 46 -9.93 20.26 -4.03
N VAL A 47 -8.86 19.88 -3.35
CA VAL A 47 -8.46 18.47 -3.16
C VAL A 47 -8.41 18.15 -1.68
N ILE A 48 -8.96 16.99 -1.32
CA ILE A 48 -8.81 16.38 0.00
C ILE A 48 -8.10 15.05 -0.11
N ALA A 49 -7.38 14.67 0.95
CA ALA A 49 -6.83 13.33 1.11
C ALA A 49 -7.70 12.52 2.07
N VAL A 50 -8.00 11.28 1.74
CA VAL A 50 -8.72 10.37 2.65
C VAL A 50 -7.90 9.11 2.84
N THR A 51 -7.49 8.85 4.09
CA THR A 51 -6.76 7.64 4.48
C THR A 51 -7.67 6.74 5.32
N ALA A 52 -7.87 5.50 4.87
CA ALA A 52 -8.52 4.51 5.70
C ALA A 52 -7.49 3.80 6.58
N THR A 53 -7.79 3.71 7.86
CA THR A 53 -7.02 2.95 8.84
C THR A 53 -7.74 1.68 9.21
N SER A 54 -6.99 0.62 9.44
CA SER A 54 -7.50 -0.67 9.89
C SER A 54 -6.41 -1.42 10.65
N CYS A 55 -6.74 -2.56 11.22
CA CYS A 55 -5.74 -3.43 11.85
C CYS A 55 -4.70 -4.00 10.87
N SER A 56 -4.94 -3.94 9.55
CA SER A 56 -3.97 -4.33 8.52
C SER A 56 -3.18 -3.15 7.92
N PHE A 57 -3.45 -1.92 8.39
CA PHE A 57 -2.74 -0.71 7.96
C PHE A 57 -1.74 -0.27 9.04
N PRO A 58 -0.42 -0.31 8.79
CA PRO A 58 0.58 0.01 9.81
C PRO A 58 0.49 1.45 10.30
N GLU A 59 0.71 1.66 11.60
CA GLU A 59 0.66 3.00 12.22
C GLU A 59 1.70 3.96 11.63
N ARG A 60 2.88 3.44 11.25
CA ARG A 60 3.92 4.23 10.57
C ARG A 60 3.43 4.85 9.26
N GLU A 61 2.65 4.10 8.47
CA GLU A 61 2.07 4.59 7.21
C GLU A 61 1.06 5.72 7.46
N LEU A 62 0.27 5.59 8.53
CA LEU A 62 -0.68 6.63 8.94
C LEU A 62 0.03 7.91 9.37
N ASN A 63 1.12 7.78 10.14
CA ASN A 63 1.88 8.95 10.61
C ASN A 63 2.55 9.66 9.43
N GLU A 64 3.14 8.94 8.50
CA GLU A 64 3.68 9.52 7.26
C GLU A 64 2.60 10.22 6.42
N ALA A 65 1.38 9.63 6.33
CA ALA A 65 0.26 10.26 5.63
C ALA A 65 -0.14 11.60 6.27
N LYS A 66 -0.23 11.64 7.61
CA LYS A 66 -0.53 12.87 8.37
C LYS A 66 0.54 13.94 8.16
N ASP A 67 1.81 13.53 8.24
CA ASP A 67 2.93 14.47 8.10
C ASP A 67 3.01 15.05 6.69
N TYR A 68 2.81 14.22 5.67
CA TYR A 68 2.74 14.67 4.29
C TYR A 68 1.62 15.70 4.07
N CYS A 69 0.39 15.37 4.49
CA CYS A 69 -0.75 16.28 4.31
C CYS A 69 -0.56 17.59 5.06
N ARG A 70 0.04 17.57 6.27
CA ARG A 70 0.38 18.77 7.04
C ARG A 70 1.42 19.62 6.30
N GLN A 71 2.50 19.02 5.80
CA GLN A 71 3.57 19.69 5.07
C GLN A 71 3.05 20.39 3.82
N PHE A 72 2.20 19.72 3.04
CA PHE A 72 1.66 20.23 1.78
C PHE A 72 0.34 21.00 1.93
N ARG A 73 -0.12 21.22 3.17
CA ARG A 73 -1.37 21.93 3.50
C ARG A 73 -2.57 21.37 2.74
N ILE A 74 -2.71 20.05 2.80
CA ILE A 74 -3.84 19.31 2.20
C ILE A 74 -4.78 18.91 3.33
N GLU A 75 -6.06 19.18 3.15
CA GLU A 75 -7.09 18.74 4.09
C GLU A 75 -7.14 17.20 4.11
N HIS A 76 -7.05 16.60 5.31
CA HIS A 76 -6.85 15.16 5.46
C HIS A 76 -7.88 14.54 6.40
N PHE A 77 -8.66 13.61 5.87
CA PHE A 77 -9.64 12.83 6.61
C PHE A 77 -9.13 11.42 6.85
N ILE A 78 -9.36 10.94 8.06
CA ILE A 78 -9.01 9.58 8.45
C ILE A 78 -10.29 8.83 8.76
N VAL A 79 -10.54 7.74 8.04
CA VAL A 79 -11.72 6.88 8.25
C VAL A 79 -11.29 5.53 8.81
N GLN A 80 -12.06 5.00 9.75
CA GLN A 80 -11.83 3.68 10.29
C GLN A 80 -12.47 2.63 9.38
N SER A 81 -11.66 1.73 8.81
CA SER A 81 -12.13 0.52 8.14
C SER A 81 -12.21 -0.63 9.14
N GLU A 82 -13.32 -1.34 9.12
CA GLU A 82 -13.56 -2.50 9.96
C GLU A 82 -13.49 -3.79 9.14
N GLU A 83 -12.41 -3.93 8.37
CA GLU A 83 -12.25 -4.98 7.37
C GLU A 83 -12.41 -6.41 7.91
N LEU A 84 -12.06 -6.67 9.19
CA LEU A 84 -12.29 -7.98 9.81
C LEU A 84 -13.77 -8.29 10.05
N ASN A 85 -14.63 -7.28 10.08
CA ASN A 85 -16.09 -7.40 10.22
C ASN A 85 -16.78 -7.59 8.86
N ILE A 86 -16.07 -7.39 7.74
CA ILE A 86 -16.61 -7.66 6.40
C ILE A 86 -16.82 -9.17 6.28
N GLU A 87 -18.02 -9.57 5.91
CA GLU A 87 -18.36 -10.99 5.72
C GLU A 87 -17.38 -11.66 4.75
N GLY A 88 -16.77 -12.73 5.19
CA GLY A 88 -15.81 -13.52 4.42
C GLY A 88 -14.37 -13.00 4.43
N PHE A 89 -14.10 -11.73 4.76
CA PHE A 89 -12.75 -11.15 4.72
C PHE A 89 -11.75 -11.93 5.60
N ALA A 90 -12.12 -12.20 6.85
CA ALA A 90 -11.24 -12.87 7.82
C ALA A 90 -10.80 -14.28 7.37
N LYS A 91 -11.58 -14.94 6.51
CA LYS A 91 -11.23 -16.26 5.91
C LYS A 91 -10.18 -16.13 4.79
N ASN A 92 -9.70 -14.94 4.51
CA ASN A 92 -8.67 -14.67 3.51
C ASN A 92 -8.96 -15.28 2.12
N PRO A 93 -10.12 -15.03 1.52
CA PRO A 93 -10.45 -15.55 0.20
C PRO A 93 -9.58 -14.91 -0.88
N LYS A 94 -9.49 -15.55 -2.06
CA LYS A 94 -8.77 -15.03 -3.22
C LYS A 94 -9.23 -13.59 -3.59
N ASN A 95 -10.52 -13.30 -3.45
CA ASN A 95 -11.10 -11.98 -3.73
C ASN A 95 -11.08 -11.01 -2.53
N ARG A 96 -10.31 -11.28 -1.46
CA ARG A 96 -10.21 -10.40 -0.26
C ARG A 96 -10.00 -8.93 -0.62
N CYS A 97 -9.11 -8.64 -1.59
CA CYS A 97 -8.81 -7.26 -1.98
C CYS A 97 -10.01 -6.55 -2.61
N TYR A 98 -10.93 -7.26 -3.26
CA TYR A 98 -12.19 -6.71 -3.73
C TYR A 98 -13.08 -6.28 -2.56
N LEU A 99 -13.27 -7.17 -1.57
CA LEU A 99 -14.08 -6.88 -0.39
C LEU A 99 -13.58 -5.64 0.37
N CYS A 100 -12.27 -5.59 0.63
CA CYS A 100 -11.64 -4.47 1.30
C CYS A 100 -11.75 -3.16 0.51
N LYS A 101 -11.42 -3.17 -0.79
CA LYS A 101 -11.48 -1.94 -1.61
C LYS A 101 -12.89 -1.42 -1.77
N ARG A 102 -13.89 -2.29 -1.86
CA ARG A 102 -15.29 -1.87 -1.94
C ARG A 102 -15.71 -1.09 -0.70
N GLU A 103 -15.50 -1.65 0.49
CA GLU A 103 -15.81 -0.97 1.76
C GLU A 103 -15.04 0.35 1.90
N LEU A 104 -13.74 0.33 1.58
CA LEU A 104 -12.89 1.50 1.59
C LEU A 104 -13.46 2.65 0.74
N PHE A 105 -13.77 2.36 -0.53
CA PHE A 105 -14.27 3.40 -1.44
C PHE A 105 -15.70 3.86 -1.11
N GLU A 106 -16.54 3.01 -0.53
CA GLU A 106 -17.84 3.42 -0.02
C GLU A 106 -17.69 4.44 1.13
N LYS A 107 -16.73 4.23 2.03
CA LYS A 107 -16.41 5.19 3.11
C LYS A 107 -15.80 6.49 2.57
N ILE A 108 -14.86 6.40 1.63
CA ILE A 108 -14.30 7.60 0.99
C ILE A 108 -15.39 8.41 0.29
N ARG A 109 -16.33 7.73 -0.38
CA ARG A 109 -17.48 8.38 -1.04
C ARG A 109 -18.38 9.12 -0.07
N SER A 110 -18.60 8.57 1.14
CA SER A 110 -19.36 9.26 2.18
C SER A 110 -18.68 10.58 2.56
N ILE A 111 -17.40 10.54 2.90
CA ILE A 111 -16.63 11.74 3.25
C ILE A 111 -16.60 12.74 2.07
N ALA A 112 -16.31 12.28 0.87
CA ALA A 112 -16.30 13.14 -0.32
C ALA A 112 -17.67 13.83 -0.53
N GLY A 113 -18.76 13.08 -0.36
CA GLY A 113 -20.12 13.60 -0.47
C GLY A 113 -20.46 14.68 0.56
N GLU A 114 -20.02 14.52 1.82
CA GLU A 114 -20.17 15.53 2.90
C GLU A 114 -19.49 16.86 2.55
N HIS A 115 -18.43 16.79 1.73
CA HIS A 115 -17.67 17.96 1.24
C HIS A 115 -18.07 18.40 -0.17
N GLY A 116 -19.15 17.85 -0.73
CA GLY A 116 -19.62 18.19 -2.08
C GLY A 116 -18.69 17.75 -3.22
N ILE A 117 -17.80 16.81 -2.95
CA ILE A 117 -16.83 16.28 -3.91
C ILE A 117 -17.41 15.03 -4.57
N LYS A 118 -17.38 15.00 -5.89
CA LYS A 118 -17.92 13.88 -6.68
C LYS A 118 -16.84 12.90 -7.12
N GLU A 119 -15.66 13.40 -7.46
CA GLU A 119 -14.60 12.59 -8.05
C GLU A 119 -13.71 11.99 -6.96
N ILE A 120 -13.49 10.68 -7.04
CA ILE A 120 -12.57 9.96 -6.16
C ILE A 120 -11.45 9.40 -7.03
N LEU A 121 -10.20 9.70 -6.64
CA LEU A 121 -9.01 9.30 -7.35
C LEU A 121 -8.22 8.24 -6.56
N GLU A 122 -7.66 7.25 -7.27
CA GLU A 122 -6.81 6.23 -6.68
C GLU A 122 -5.52 6.02 -7.49
N GLY A 123 -4.47 5.52 -6.85
CA GLY A 123 -3.11 5.53 -7.39
C GLY A 123 -2.70 4.30 -8.20
N SER A 124 -3.62 3.52 -8.79
CA SER A 124 -3.21 2.44 -9.70
C SER A 124 -2.50 2.99 -10.93
N ASN A 125 -1.46 2.30 -11.37
CA ASN A 125 -0.62 2.66 -12.51
C ASN A 125 -0.62 1.56 -13.60
N LEU A 126 0.15 1.73 -14.65
CA LEU A 126 0.16 0.83 -15.80
C LEU A 126 0.68 -0.58 -15.45
N ASP A 127 1.66 -0.67 -14.52
CA ASP A 127 2.25 -1.96 -14.11
C ASP A 127 1.29 -2.82 -13.28
N ASP A 128 0.17 -2.26 -12.84
CA ASP A 128 -0.90 -3.00 -12.19
C ASP A 128 -1.73 -3.85 -13.17
N ASN A 129 -1.55 -3.65 -14.46
CA ASN A 129 -2.17 -4.47 -15.50
C ASN A 129 -1.40 -5.79 -15.63
N GLY A 130 -2.11 -6.92 -15.57
CA GLY A 130 -1.52 -8.25 -15.76
C GLY A 130 -1.22 -9.03 -14.47
N ASP A 131 -1.39 -8.44 -13.29
CA ASP A 131 -1.38 -9.14 -12.01
C ASP A 131 -2.81 -9.51 -11.57
N TYR A 132 -2.94 -10.54 -10.74
CA TYR A 132 -4.23 -10.89 -10.12
C TYR A 132 -4.62 -9.82 -9.09
N ARG A 133 -5.44 -8.88 -9.51
CA ARG A 133 -5.86 -7.73 -8.69
C ARG A 133 -7.37 -7.57 -8.61
N PRO A 134 -8.07 -8.43 -7.86
CA PRO A 134 -9.53 -8.36 -7.73
C PRO A 134 -10.03 -7.01 -7.21
N GLY A 135 -9.19 -6.24 -6.52
CA GLY A 135 -9.52 -4.89 -6.08
C GLY A 135 -9.79 -3.90 -7.21
N LEU A 136 -9.29 -4.11 -8.43
CA LEU A 136 -9.59 -3.26 -9.59
C LEU A 136 -11.05 -3.41 -10.07
N ILE A 137 -11.70 -4.52 -9.74
CA ILE A 137 -13.13 -4.72 -10.02
C ILE A 137 -13.94 -3.71 -9.20
N ALA A 138 -13.65 -3.57 -7.91
CA ALA A 138 -14.32 -2.57 -7.05
C ALA A 138 -14.08 -1.12 -7.52
N VAL A 139 -12.86 -0.80 -7.99
CA VAL A 139 -12.53 0.51 -8.57
C VAL A 139 -13.46 0.82 -9.75
N LYS A 140 -13.63 -0.15 -10.65
CA LYS A 140 -14.50 -0.01 -11.84
C LYS A 140 -15.98 0.07 -11.48
N GLU A 141 -16.47 -0.83 -10.61
CA GLU A 141 -17.89 -0.86 -10.20
C GLU A 141 -18.32 0.42 -9.48
N LEU A 142 -17.40 1.03 -8.74
CA LEU A 142 -17.66 2.25 -7.99
C LEU A 142 -17.26 3.52 -8.75
N ASP A 143 -16.95 3.43 -10.03
CA ASP A 143 -16.53 4.57 -10.88
C ASP A 143 -15.43 5.44 -10.26
N ILE A 144 -14.43 4.77 -9.64
CA ILE A 144 -13.25 5.43 -9.08
C ILE A 144 -12.27 5.69 -10.22
N LYS A 145 -11.75 6.91 -10.32
CA LYS A 145 -10.80 7.29 -11.37
C LYS A 145 -9.39 6.85 -11.03
N SER A 146 -8.65 6.36 -12.01
CA SER A 146 -7.24 5.95 -11.89
C SER A 146 -6.36 6.80 -12.82
N PRO A 147 -6.13 8.09 -12.54
CA PRO A 147 -5.49 9.02 -13.47
C PRO A 147 -4.11 8.55 -13.95
N LEU A 148 -3.31 7.96 -13.05
CA LEU A 148 -1.97 7.47 -13.40
C LEU A 148 -2.04 6.35 -14.43
N ARG A 149 -2.99 5.42 -14.27
CA ARG A 149 -3.21 4.32 -15.20
C ARG A 149 -3.81 4.80 -16.52
N GLU A 150 -4.76 5.74 -16.48
CA GLU A 150 -5.43 6.27 -17.66
C GLU A 150 -4.49 7.06 -18.55
N ILE A 151 -3.56 7.83 -17.97
CA ILE A 151 -2.49 8.52 -18.70
C ILE A 151 -1.37 7.55 -19.09
N GLY A 152 -1.31 6.36 -18.47
CA GLY A 152 -0.36 5.30 -18.80
C GLY A 152 0.98 5.40 -18.06
N PHE A 153 1.03 5.96 -16.85
CA PHE A 153 2.24 6.01 -16.04
C PHE A 153 2.69 4.62 -15.58
N THR A 154 3.98 4.35 -15.76
CA THR A 154 4.66 3.21 -15.15
C THR A 154 5.19 3.58 -13.76
N LYS A 155 5.49 2.56 -12.94
CA LYS A 155 6.10 2.75 -11.62
C LYS A 155 7.46 3.44 -11.69
N ALA A 156 8.24 3.14 -12.73
CA ALA A 156 9.53 3.76 -12.94
C ALA A 156 9.40 5.27 -13.19
N GLU A 157 8.50 5.68 -14.08
CA GLU A 157 8.21 7.08 -14.38
C GLU A 157 7.69 7.85 -13.16
N ILE A 158 6.80 7.22 -12.37
CA ILE A 158 6.28 7.80 -11.12
C ILE A 158 7.44 8.06 -10.14
N ARG A 159 8.38 7.12 -9.99
CA ARG A 159 9.55 7.30 -9.12
C ARG A 159 10.49 8.38 -9.62
N GLU A 160 10.73 8.44 -10.91
CA GLU A 160 11.58 9.46 -11.54
C GLU A 160 11.04 10.86 -11.26
N LEU A 161 9.75 11.09 -11.54
CA LEU A 161 9.10 12.38 -11.25
C LEU A 161 9.01 12.67 -9.75
N SER A 162 8.71 11.67 -8.92
CA SER A 162 8.69 11.81 -7.48
C SER A 162 10.05 12.28 -6.93
N LYS A 163 11.15 11.77 -7.49
CA LYS A 163 12.51 12.19 -7.16
C LYS A 163 12.77 13.63 -7.61
N GLU A 164 12.37 13.98 -8.83
CA GLU A 164 12.55 15.33 -9.38
C GLU A 164 11.78 16.37 -8.57
N PHE A 165 10.57 16.03 -8.12
CA PHE A 165 9.76 16.89 -7.25
C PHE A 165 10.13 16.82 -5.78
N ASN A 166 11.20 16.09 -5.41
CA ASN A 166 11.66 15.87 -4.05
C ASN A 166 10.56 15.33 -3.11
N LEU A 167 9.68 14.46 -3.62
CA LEU A 167 8.67 13.81 -2.80
C LEU A 167 9.34 12.78 -1.88
N PRO A 168 8.97 12.71 -0.59
CA PRO A 168 9.68 11.88 0.39
C PRO A 168 9.57 10.38 0.11
N THR A 169 8.61 9.96 -0.73
CA THR A 169 8.29 8.55 -0.99
C THR A 169 8.98 7.97 -2.23
N TRP A 170 9.83 8.72 -2.95
CA TRP A 170 10.39 8.27 -4.23
C TRP A 170 11.19 6.96 -4.15
N GLU A 171 11.90 6.70 -3.03
CA GLU A 171 12.62 5.44 -2.76
C GLU A 171 11.79 4.44 -1.94
N LYS A 172 10.61 4.85 -1.46
CA LYS A 172 9.80 4.03 -0.57
C LYS A 172 9.46 2.69 -1.24
N GLN A 173 9.66 1.61 -0.50
CA GLN A 173 9.29 0.28 -0.96
C GLN A 173 7.77 0.13 -1.09
N SER A 174 7.32 -0.72 -2.02
CA SER A 174 5.90 -1.03 -2.11
C SER A 174 5.42 -1.70 -0.83
N PHE A 175 4.54 -1.04 -0.10
CA PHE A 175 3.93 -1.59 1.10
C PHE A 175 2.50 -2.06 0.78
N ALA A 176 2.32 -3.36 0.60
CA ALA A 176 0.98 -3.94 0.55
C ALA A 176 0.43 -4.09 1.98
N CYS A 177 -0.90 -4.10 2.16
CA CYS A 177 -1.54 -4.26 3.47
C CYS A 177 -1.04 -5.54 4.17
N LEU A 178 -1.00 -5.54 5.52
CA LEU A 178 -0.48 -6.67 6.32
C LEU A 178 -1.25 -7.98 6.07
N ALA A 179 -2.51 -7.90 5.66
CA ALA A 179 -3.29 -9.08 5.32
C ALA A 179 -2.70 -9.89 4.16
N SER A 180 -1.85 -9.28 3.32
CA SER A 180 -1.12 -9.98 2.25
C SER A 180 -0.01 -10.91 2.75
N ARG A 181 0.31 -10.91 4.05
CA ARG A 181 1.31 -11.78 4.66
C ARG A 181 0.76 -13.17 5.01
N PHE A 182 -0.52 -13.37 4.80
CA PHE A 182 -1.24 -14.61 5.12
C PHE A 182 -1.46 -15.44 3.86
N PRO A 183 -1.21 -16.76 3.87
CA PRO A 183 -1.65 -17.66 2.80
C PRO A 183 -3.16 -17.55 2.58
N TYR A 184 -3.60 -17.67 1.33
CA TYR A 184 -5.02 -17.68 1.04
C TYR A 184 -5.72 -18.85 1.78
N GLY A 185 -6.86 -18.56 2.39
CA GLY A 185 -7.61 -19.49 3.22
C GLY A 185 -7.20 -19.50 4.70
N ASP A 186 -6.06 -18.92 5.07
CA ASP A 186 -5.67 -18.82 6.47
C ASP A 186 -6.45 -17.71 7.18
N LEU A 187 -6.89 -17.98 8.40
CA LEU A 187 -7.65 -17.04 9.20
C LEU A 187 -6.80 -15.82 9.57
N ILE A 188 -7.25 -14.65 9.16
CA ILE A 188 -6.70 -13.35 9.54
C ILE A 188 -7.34 -12.92 10.85
N THR A 189 -6.51 -12.61 11.85
CA THR A 189 -6.97 -12.04 13.13
C THR A 189 -6.16 -10.80 13.46
N GLU A 190 -6.74 -9.90 14.25
CA GLU A 190 -6.04 -8.70 14.71
C GLU A 190 -4.74 -9.04 15.46
N GLU A 191 -4.75 -10.10 16.28
CA GLU A 191 -3.56 -10.56 17.00
C GLU A 191 -2.43 -10.96 16.03
N LYS A 192 -2.75 -11.76 15.01
CA LYS A 192 -1.75 -12.19 14.00
C LYS A 192 -1.25 -11.00 13.18
N LEU A 193 -2.11 -10.05 12.83
CA LEU A 193 -1.71 -8.82 12.13
C LEU A 193 -0.73 -8.00 12.98
N LYS A 194 -1.00 -7.83 14.27
CA LYS A 194 -0.10 -7.14 15.22
C LYS A 194 1.25 -7.85 15.36
N ARG A 195 1.27 -9.20 15.35
CA ARG A 195 2.52 -9.96 15.38
C ARG A 195 3.37 -9.66 14.14
N VAL A 196 2.76 -9.67 12.97
CA VAL A 196 3.42 -9.38 11.69
C VAL A 196 3.94 -7.96 11.65
N ASP A 197 3.12 -6.98 12.03
CA ASP A 197 3.49 -5.56 12.02
C ASP A 197 4.70 -5.28 12.93
N LYS A 198 4.68 -5.76 14.18
CA LYS A 198 5.79 -5.64 15.11
C LYS A 198 7.07 -6.29 14.57
N SER A 199 6.94 -7.40 13.87
CA SER A 199 8.08 -8.13 13.30
C SER A 199 8.68 -7.40 12.11
N GLU A 200 7.87 -6.87 11.20
CA GLU A 200 8.35 -6.04 10.09
C GLU A 200 8.95 -4.74 10.61
N GLN A 201 8.35 -4.10 11.64
CA GLN A 201 8.89 -2.89 12.25
C GLN A 201 10.27 -3.13 12.85
N LEU A 202 10.45 -4.21 13.63
CA LEU A 202 11.75 -4.56 14.18
C LEU A 202 12.83 -4.70 13.09
N LEU A 203 12.50 -5.36 11.98
CA LEU A 203 13.46 -5.52 10.89
C LEU A 203 13.78 -4.19 10.20
N ILE A 204 12.78 -3.29 10.07
CA ILE A 204 12.98 -1.93 9.56
C ILE A 204 13.90 -1.14 10.49
N ASP A 205 13.68 -1.19 11.81
CA ASP A 205 14.51 -0.52 12.82
C ASP A 205 15.96 -1.03 12.83
N LEU A 206 16.16 -2.30 12.46
CA LEU A 206 17.48 -2.89 12.25
C LEU A 206 18.09 -2.52 10.88
N GLY A 207 17.42 -1.69 10.08
CA GLY A 207 17.90 -1.19 8.79
C GLY A 207 17.81 -2.21 7.65
N PHE A 208 16.85 -3.12 7.70
CA PHE A 208 16.45 -3.93 6.56
C PHE A 208 15.39 -3.19 5.75
N ASN A 209 15.54 -3.10 4.43
CA ASN A 209 14.69 -2.25 3.61
C ASN A 209 13.60 -3.06 2.90
N GLN A 210 13.97 -3.96 2.00
CA GLN A 210 13.01 -4.76 1.22
C GLN A 210 12.74 -6.08 1.95
N LEU A 211 11.62 -6.13 2.66
CA LEU A 211 11.31 -7.26 3.53
C LEU A 211 9.82 -7.58 3.57
N ARG A 212 9.50 -8.81 3.95
CA ARG A 212 8.18 -9.25 4.40
C ARG A 212 8.33 -10.30 5.49
N VAL A 213 7.42 -10.28 6.45
CA VAL A 213 7.25 -11.37 7.41
C VAL A 213 5.94 -12.07 7.12
N ARG A 214 6.04 -13.26 6.49
CA ARG A 214 4.88 -14.10 6.22
C ARG A 214 4.56 -14.95 7.44
N ILE A 215 3.27 -15.13 7.70
CA ILE A 215 2.81 -15.97 8.79
C ILE A 215 2.22 -17.27 8.23
N HIS A 216 2.76 -18.40 8.67
CA HIS A 216 2.26 -19.74 8.37
C HIS A 216 1.95 -20.42 9.70
N ASN A 217 0.68 -20.35 10.14
CA ASN A 217 0.26 -20.68 11.51
C ASN A 217 1.11 -19.91 12.55
N ASP A 218 2.01 -20.57 13.27
CA ASP A 218 2.89 -19.97 14.28
C ASP A 218 4.35 -19.84 13.79
N VAL A 219 4.59 -19.99 12.49
CA VAL A 219 5.91 -19.80 11.88
C VAL A 219 5.98 -18.44 11.24
N ALA A 220 6.99 -17.64 11.59
CA ALA A 220 7.37 -16.45 10.85
C ALA A 220 8.36 -16.84 9.74
N ARG A 221 8.00 -16.64 8.47
CA ARG A 221 8.90 -16.78 7.33
C ARG A 221 9.33 -15.39 6.87
N ILE A 222 10.60 -15.09 7.06
CA ILE A 222 11.19 -13.78 6.75
C ILE A 222 11.67 -13.81 5.30
N GLU A 223 11.20 -12.86 4.50
CA GLU A 223 11.69 -12.59 3.15
C GLU A 223 12.47 -11.27 3.20
N LEU A 224 13.75 -11.29 2.81
CA LEU A 224 14.64 -10.12 2.74
C LEU A 224 15.20 -9.97 1.32
N ASP A 225 15.70 -8.79 0.99
CA ASP A 225 16.58 -8.65 -0.17
C ASP A 225 17.79 -9.60 0.03
N PRO A 226 18.08 -10.50 -0.93
CA PRO A 226 19.22 -11.41 -0.84
C PRO A 226 20.56 -10.71 -0.54
N LYS A 227 20.74 -9.47 -0.97
CA LYS A 227 21.92 -8.65 -0.67
C LYS A 227 22.09 -8.34 0.82
N GLN A 228 21.05 -8.54 1.62
CA GLN A 228 21.06 -8.28 3.06
C GLN A 228 21.16 -9.57 3.89
N PHE A 229 21.31 -10.73 3.27
CA PHE A 229 21.41 -12.01 3.97
C PHE A 229 22.63 -12.07 4.89
N ASP A 230 23.80 -11.63 4.44
CA ASP A 230 25.00 -11.62 5.27
C ASP A 230 24.80 -10.78 6.55
N LYS A 231 24.18 -9.60 6.41
CA LYS A 231 23.81 -8.77 7.55
C LYS A 231 22.86 -9.48 8.52
N PHE A 232 21.87 -10.21 7.97
CA PHE A 232 20.89 -10.93 8.80
C PHE A 232 21.52 -12.15 9.50
N MET A 233 22.51 -12.81 8.88
CA MET A 233 23.19 -13.98 9.43
C MET A 233 24.20 -13.65 10.50
N ASP A 234 24.52 -12.36 10.74
CA ASP A 234 25.29 -11.96 11.93
C ASP A 234 24.62 -12.51 13.19
N GLU A 235 25.43 -13.09 14.09
CA GLU A 235 24.94 -13.79 15.28
C GLU A 235 24.13 -12.89 16.21
N SER A 236 24.54 -11.65 16.36
CA SER A 236 23.86 -10.67 17.21
C SER A 236 22.48 -10.33 16.65
N VAL A 237 22.38 -10.12 15.33
CA VAL A 237 21.13 -9.78 14.62
C VAL A 237 20.15 -10.96 14.66
N ARG A 238 20.58 -12.15 14.22
CA ARG A 238 19.68 -13.33 14.17
C ARG A 238 19.18 -13.75 15.56
N THR A 239 20.05 -13.62 16.58
CA THR A 239 19.66 -13.95 17.96
C THR A 239 18.64 -12.95 18.51
N LEU A 240 18.85 -11.65 18.25
CA LEU A 240 17.90 -10.60 18.62
C LEU A 240 16.55 -10.82 17.93
N VAL A 241 16.54 -11.02 16.61
CA VAL A 241 15.32 -11.26 15.82
C VAL A 241 14.59 -12.50 16.33
N TYR A 242 15.29 -13.61 16.52
CA TYR A 242 14.70 -14.84 17.05
C TYR A 242 14.02 -14.60 18.40
N LYS A 243 14.72 -13.99 19.36
CA LYS A 243 14.20 -13.70 20.70
C LYS A 243 12.96 -12.82 20.63
N LYS A 244 13.02 -11.72 19.86
CA LYS A 244 11.91 -10.78 19.74
C LYS A 244 10.68 -11.39 19.04
N PHE A 245 10.88 -12.18 18.00
CA PHE A 245 9.78 -12.86 17.32
C PHE A 245 9.09 -13.88 18.24
N LYS A 246 9.87 -14.57 19.09
CA LYS A 246 9.31 -15.43 20.16
C LYS A 246 8.45 -14.61 21.15
N GLU A 247 8.93 -13.44 21.57
CA GLU A 247 8.17 -12.52 22.42
C GLU A 247 6.88 -12.02 21.72
N PHE A 248 6.89 -11.86 20.38
CA PHE A 248 5.71 -11.50 19.62
C PHE A 248 4.71 -12.66 19.41
N GLY A 249 5.07 -13.87 19.82
CA GLY A 249 4.20 -15.04 19.85
C GLY A 249 4.41 -16.03 18.72
N PHE A 250 5.51 -15.96 17.95
CA PHE A 250 5.86 -17.00 16.99
C PHE A 250 6.52 -18.20 17.68
N SER A 251 6.16 -19.40 17.26
CA SER A 251 6.80 -20.63 17.73
C SER A 251 8.10 -20.92 16.99
N TYR A 252 8.19 -20.54 15.72
CA TYR A 252 9.36 -20.74 14.89
C TYR A 252 9.64 -19.51 14.03
N VAL A 253 10.92 -19.31 13.71
CA VAL A 253 11.38 -18.23 12.83
C VAL A 253 12.25 -18.86 11.74
N ALA A 254 11.93 -18.60 10.49
CA ALA A 254 12.61 -19.13 9.32
C ALA A 254 12.98 -17.98 8.35
N LEU A 255 14.08 -18.12 7.65
CA LEU A 255 14.47 -17.26 6.55
C LEU A 255 14.08 -17.93 5.22
N ASP A 256 13.41 -17.22 4.34
CA ASP A 256 13.18 -17.69 2.97
C ASP A 256 14.51 -17.63 2.20
N ILE A 257 14.96 -18.77 1.69
CA ILE A 257 16.27 -18.90 1.03
C ILE A 257 16.36 -18.19 -0.32
N ILE A 258 15.22 -17.90 -0.96
CA ILE A 258 15.17 -17.12 -2.20
C ILE A 258 15.03 -15.63 -1.91
N GLY A 259 14.55 -15.29 -0.71
CA GLY A 259 14.34 -13.92 -0.27
C GLY A 259 13.06 -13.29 -0.81
N TYR A 260 13.04 -11.96 -0.80
CA TYR A 260 11.86 -11.19 -1.21
C TYR A 260 11.57 -11.32 -2.71
N ARG A 261 10.31 -11.63 -3.02
CA ARG A 261 9.77 -11.66 -4.40
C ARG A 261 8.40 -10.97 -4.42
N THR A 262 8.20 -10.11 -5.40
CA THR A 262 6.86 -9.54 -5.65
C THR A 262 5.91 -10.68 -6.00
N GLY A 263 4.74 -10.73 -5.34
CA GLY A 263 3.73 -11.74 -5.63
C GLY A 263 4.00 -13.14 -5.07
N SER A 264 5.01 -13.34 -4.18
CA SER A 264 5.35 -14.67 -3.64
C SER A 264 4.16 -15.43 -3.03
N MET A 265 3.16 -14.74 -2.50
CA MET A 265 1.94 -15.38 -1.97
C MET A 265 0.96 -15.81 -3.08
N ASN A 266 1.13 -15.30 -4.29
CA ASN A 266 0.31 -15.69 -5.45
C ASN A 266 0.83 -16.98 -6.13
N GLU A 267 2.06 -17.42 -5.79
CA GLU A 267 2.64 -18.67 -6.32
C GLU A 267 1.79 -19.91 -6.01
N THR A 268 0.96 -19.85 -4.95
CA THR A 268 0.04 -20.93 -4.56
C THR A 268 -1.34 -20.81 -5.22
N LEU A 269 -1.58 -19.73 -5.95
CA LEU A 269 -2.78 -19.63 -6.76
C LEU A 269 -2.53 -20.43 -8.04
N ASP A 270 -3.29 -21.51 -8.25
CA ASP A 270 -3.45 -22.08 -9.59
C ASP A 270 -4.19 -21.02 -10.43
N LEU A 271 -3.42 -20.08 -10.92
CA LEU A 271 -3.85 -19.20 -12.00
C LEU A 271 -3.80 -20.12 -13.22
N ASP A 272 -4.96 -20.62 -13.64
CA ASP A 272 -5.10 -21.42 -14.85
C ASP A 272 -4.24 -20.77 -15.94
N LYS A 273 -3.21 -21.54 -16.37
CA LYS A 273 -2.27 -21.14 -17.41
C LYS A 273 -2.97 -21.06 -18.75
#